data_1267b9cffb18d24ecf4d6778d613d2f1
#
_entry.id   1267b9cffb18d24ecf4d6778d613d2f1
#
_cell.length_a   1.000
_cell.length_b   1.000
_cell.length_c   1.000
_cell.angle_alpha   90.00
_cell.angle_beta   90.00
_cell.angle_gamma   90.00
#
_symmetry.space_group_name_H-M   'P 1'
#
loop_
_entity.id
_entity.type
_entity.pdbx_description
1 polymer ?
#
loop_
_entity_poly.entity_id
_entity_poly.type
_entity_poly.pdbx_seq_one_letter_code
_entity_poly.pdbx_strand_id
1 'polypeptide(L)'
;MATIDTAVRPGLYETDRGPLEAATSGVAWPAILGGAFAAAALTVVLLALGSGFGLAAVSPWPGVGASAATFSIMTGLWLIITQWLASGLGGYITGRMRTKWVGLHTHEVFFRDTANGLLTWAVTSVVGAVFLASAASSLVGGTASMVSNVAGGAAAGASQGMTQAAGQSGSAPSDPTGYFVDSLFRTDHPNPNASAGDARAESGRILLNGMHNGTMPAGDKTYLSQLVAARTGLSQADAEKRVDDVIAQEKAAELKVRQAADAARKAGAYLSIFLALSMLIGAFIACTAAALGGRQRDEY
;
A
#
# COMPACT_ATOMS: atom_id res chain seq x y z
N MET A 1 7.27 -53.71 -83.24
CA MET A 1 6.94 -52.29 -83.06
C MET A 1 6.15 -52.22 -81.72
N ALA A 2 6.84 -52.00 -80.62
CA ALA A 2 6.27 -52.06 -79.30
C ALA A 2 6.11 -50.61 -78.78
N THR A 3 4.88 -50.23 -78.56
CA THR A 3 4.51 -48.93 -77.99
C THR A 3 4.64 -49.02 -76.51
N ILE A 4 5.59 -48.24 -75.93
CA ILE A 4 5.78 -48.04 -74.48
C ILE A 4 4.74 -47.04 -74.04
N ASP A 5 3.75 -47.51 -73.35
CA ASP A 5 2.76 -46.68 -72.61
C ASP A 5 3.36 -46.17 -71.31
N THR A 6 3.83 -44.94 -71.29
CA THR A 6 4.30 -44.24 -70.15
C THR A 6 3.14 -43.56 -69.38
N ALA A 7 2.42 -44.38 -68.63
CA ALA A 7 1.46 -43.86 -67.66
C ALA A 7 2.23 -43.06 -66.57
N VAL A 8 2.34 -41.76 -66.74
CA VAL A 8 2.75 -40.81 -65.67
C VAL A 8 1.66 -40.82 -64.62
N ARG A 9 1.94 -41.55 -63.52
CA ARG A 9 1.17 -41.39 -62.28
C ARG A 9 1.45 -39.99 -61.72
N PRO A 10 0.43 -39.11 -61.58
CA PRO A 10 0.63 -37.91 -60.80
C PRO A 10 0.93 -38.33 -59.32
N GLY A 11 2.16 -38.20 -58.96
CA GLY A 11 2.53 -38.40 -57.53
C GLY A 11 1.70 -37.45 -56.67
N LEU A 12 0.87 -38.04 -55.91
CA LEU A 12 0.25 -37.39 -54.76
C LEU A 12 1.39 -36.97 -53.82
N TYR A 13 1.89 -35.76 -54.04
CA TYR A 13 2.62 -35.06 -52.97
C TYR A 13 1.56 -34.67 -51.95
N GLU A 14 1.12 -35.65 -51.18
CA GLU A 14 0.52 -35.43 -49.90
C GLU A 14 1.59 -34.80 -49.04
N THR A 15 1.72 -33.48 -49.15
CA THR A 15 2.48 -32.73 -48.18
C THR A 15 1.74 -33.00 -46.88
N ASP A 16 2.31 -33.92 -46.09
CA ASP A 16 2.04 -34.06 -44.68
C ASP A 16 2.27 -32.68 -44.04
N ARG A 17 1.25 -31.84 -44.13
CA ARG A 17 1.17 -30.63 -43.34
C ARG A 17 0.91 -31.12 -41.93
N GLY A 18 2.01 -31.51 -41.26
CA GLY A 18 2.00 -31.69 -39.84
C GLY A 18 1.25 -30.53 -39.23
N PRO A 19 0.59 -30.73 -38.11
CA PRO A 19 -0.40 -29.79 -37.56
C PRO A 19 0.17 -28.38 -37.55
N LEU A 20 -0.46 -27.45 -38.26
CA LEU A 20 -0.11 -26.02 -38.34
C LEU A 20 0.01 -25.39 -36.95
N GLU A 21 -0.46 -26.10 -35.94
CA GLU A 21 -0.38 -25.83 -34.53
C GLU A 21 1.05 -25.68 -33.99
N ALA A 22 2.04 -26.40 -34.57
CA ALA A 22 3.45 -26.33 -34.16
C ALA A 22 4.15 -25.05 -34.66
N ALA A 23 3.57 -24.30 -35.60
CA ALA A 23 4.21 -23.14 -36.21
C ALA A 23 3.81 -21.79 -35.58
N THR A 24 2.72 -21.74 -34.76
CA THR A 24 2.25 -20.49 -34.15
C THR A 24 2.39 -20.55 -32.65
N SER A 25 3.13 -19.56 -32.08
CA SER A 25 3.25 -19.42 -30.63
C SER A 25 1.88 -19.23 -29.98
N GLY A 26 1.56 -20.01 -28.96
CA GLY A 26 0.33 -19.84 -28.17
C GLY A 26 0.28 -18.54 -27.37
N VAL A 27 1.41 -17.82 -27.23
CA VAL A 27 1.53 -16.56 -26.50
C VAL A 27 1.67 -15.40 -27.48
N ALA A 28 0.75 -14.46 -27.42
CA ALA A 28 0.70 -13.28 -28.29
C ALA A 28 1.36 -12.06 -27.60
N TRP A 29 2.68 -12.08 -27.43
CA TRP A 29 3.43 -11.05 -26.69
C TRP A 29 3.10 -9.60 -27.11
N PRO A 30 3.02 -9.23 -28.40
CA PRO A 30 2.65 -7.86 -28.79
C PRO A 30 1.28 -7.44 -28.27
N ALA A 31 0.29 -8.34 -28.29
CA ALA A 31 -1.04 -8.06 -27.78
C ALA A 31 -1.05 -7.96 -26.24
N ILE A 32 -0.31 -8.85 -25.56
CA ILE A 32 -0.14 -8.83 -24.09
C ILE A 32 0.46 -7.50 -23.64
N LEU A 33 1.54 -7.06 -24.28
CA LEU A 33 2.19 -5.79 -23.94
C LEU A 33 1.27 -4.60 -24.22
N GLY A 34 0.58 -4.60 -25.38
CA GLY A 34 -0.40 -3.55 -25.70
C GLY A 34 -1.51 -3.45 -24.67
N GLY A 35 -2.10 -4.58 -24.27
CA GLY A 35 -3.09 -4.64 -23.21
C GLY A 35 -2.55 -4.22 -21.85
N ALA A 36 -1.32 -4.63 -21.51
CA ALA A 36 -0.67 -4.27 -20.26
C ALA A 36 -0.41 -2.75 -20.16
N PHE A 37 0.06 -2.12 -21.24
CA PHE A 37 0.24 -0.66 -21.28
C PHE A 37 -1.09 0.08 -21.19
N ALA A 38 -2.14 -0.39 -21.85
CA ALA A 38 -3.47 0.21 -21.75
C ALA A 38 -4.02 0.12 -20.31
N ALA A 39 -3.87 -1.04 -19.66
CA ALA A 39 -4.25 -1.23 -18.25
C ALA A 39 -3.46 -0.31 -17.33
N ALA A 40 -2.14 -0.22 -17.53
CA ALA A 40 -1.28 0.66 -16.73
C ALA A 40 -1.65 2.13 -16.90
N ALA A 41 -1.88 2.59 -18.11
CA ALA A 41 -2.31 3.96 -18.39
C ALA A 41 -3.65 4.29 -17.71
N LEU A 42 -4.65 3.40 -17.82
CA LEU A 42 -5.93 3.60 -17.13
C LEU A 42 -5.76 3.61 -15.61
N THR A 43 -4.91 2.74 -15.07
CA THR A 43 -4.60 2.72 -13.64
C THR A 43 -4.05 4.07 -13.18
N VAL A 44 -3.09 4.65 -13.90
CA VAL A 44 -2.52 5.97 -13.56
C VAL A 44 -3.59 7.05 -13.56
N VAL A 45 -4.45 7.09 -14.56
CA VAL A 45 -5.55 8.07 -14.65
C VAL A 45 -6.51 7.92 -13.47
N LEU A 46 -6.93 6.68 -13.16
CA LEU A 46 -7.86 6.42 -12.06
C LEU A 46 -7.24 6.70 -10.69
N LEU A 47 -5.95 6.41 -10.50
CA LEU A 47 -5.25 6.76 -9.27
C LEU A 47 -5.13 8.27 -9.10
N ALA A 48 -4.82 9.02 -10.16
CA ALA A 48 -4.80 10.48 -10.13
C ALA A 48 -6.17 11.06 -9.76
N LEU A 49 -7.24 10.54 -10.36
CA LEU A 49 -8.61 10.93 -10.04
C LEU A 49 -8.99 10.58 -8.59
N GLY A 50 -8.66 9.37 -8.14
CA GLY A 50 -8.88 8.94 -6.77
C GLY A 50 -8.12 9.76 -5.74
N SER A 51 -6.89 10.18 -6.06
CA SER A 51 -6.11 11.11 -5.23
C SER A 51 -6.81 12.46 -5.08
N GLY A 52 -7.37 12.99 -6.17
CA GLY A 52 -8.15 14.23 -6.16
C GLY A 52 -9.37 14.13 -5.23
N PHE A 53 -10.16 13.06 -5.37
CA PHE A 53 -11.31 12.81 -4.49
C PHE A 53 -10.87 12.60 -3.03
N GLY A 54 -9.76 11.89 -2.81
CA GLY A 54 -9.21 11.68 -1.48
C GLY A 54 -8.83 12.98 -0.80
N LEU A 55 -8.11 13.87 -1.49
CA LEU A 55 -7.73 15.18 -0.97
C LEU A 55 -8.96 16.07 -0.71
N ALA A 56 -9.99 16.01 -1.55
CA ALA A 56 -11.22 16.76 -1.34
C ALA A 56 -12.04 16.25 -0.13
N ALA A 57 -11.91 14.97 0.24
CA ALA A 57 -12.61 14.37 1.37
C ALA A 57 -11.94 14.66 2.72
N VAL A 58 -10.67 15.06 2.74
CA VAL A 58 -9.90 15.36 3.97
C VAL A 58 -9.95 16.86 4.25
N SER A 59 -10.18 17.23 5.50
CA SER A 59 -10.16 18.62 5.95
C SER A 59 -9.07 18.84 7.02
N PRO A 60 -8.30 19.94 6.95
CA PRO A 60 -7.37 20.31 8.02
C PRO A 60 -8.05 20.80 9.30
N TRP A 61 -9.36 21.07 9.23
CA TRP A 61 -10.12 21.60 10.38
C TRP A 61 -10.65 20.45 11.25
N PRO A 62 -10.48 20.50 12.58
CA PRO A 62 -10.97 19.47 13.48
C PRO A 62 -12.49 19.24 13.33
N GLY A 63 -12.90 17.98 13.21
CA GLY A 63 -14.29 17.59 13.10
C GLY A 63 -14.97 17.84 11.75
N VAL A 64 -14.22 18.30 10.74
CA VAL A 64 -14.71 18.53 9.38
C VAL A 64 -14.03 17.53 8.42
N GLY A 65 -14.81 16.93 7.52
CA GLY A 65 -14.32 15.94 6.54
C GLY A 65 -14.71 14.50 6.88
N ALA A 66 -14.26 13.57 6.06
CA ALA A 66 -14.52 12.15 6.25
C ALA A 66 -13.77 11.59 7.46
N SER A 67 -14.43 10.71 8.23
CA SER A 67 -13.74 9.98 9.28
C SER A 67 -12.68 9.06 8.71
N ALA A 68 -11.64 8.72 9.48
CA ALA A 68 -10.59 7.79 9.06
C ALA A 68 -11.15 6.45 8.57
N ALA A 69 -12.20 5.95 9.21
CA ALA A 69 -12.88 4.72 8.81
C ALA A 69 -13.57 4.87 7.45
N THR A 70 -14.34 5.95 7.25
CA THR A 70 -15.01 6.25 5.98
C THR A 70 -14.00 6.41 4.85
N PHE A 71 -12.91 7.16 5.09
CA PHE A 71 -11.84 7.36 4.13
C PHE A 71 -11.19 6.02 3.71
N SER A 72 -10.89 5.15 4.67
CA SER A 72 -10.29 3.84 4.40
C SER A 72 -11.20 2.94 3.57
N ILE A 73 -12.50 2.91 3.87
CA ILE A 73 -13.48 2.12 3.10
C ILE A 73 -13.58 2.64 1.67
N MET A 74 -13.72 3.95 1.48
CA MET A 74 -13.83 4.56 0.16
C MET A 74 -12.56 4.35 -0.67
N THR A 75 -11.38 4.45 -0.05
CA THR A 75 -10.10 4.15 -0.70
C THR A 75 -10.03 2.68 -1.14
N GLY A 76 -10.42 1.75 -0.28
CA GLY A 76 -10.47 0.32 -0.61
C GLY A 76 -11.39 0.03 -1.78
N LEU A 77 -12.60 0.58 -1.78
CA LEU A 77 -13.56 0.44 -2.88
C LEU A 77 -13.02 1.03 -4.19
N TRP A 78 -12.40 2.22 -4.12
CA TRP A 78 -11.81 2.86 -5.28
C TRP A 78 -10.69 2.02 -5.90
N LEU A 79 -9.81 1.43 -5.08
CA LEU A 79 -8.75 0.55 -5.56
C LEU A 79 -9.31 -0.71 -6.22
N ILE A 80 -10.38 -1.30 -5.68
CA ILE A 80 -11.06 -2.45 -6.28
C ILE A 80 -11.62 -2.08 -7.66
N ILE A 81 -12.33 -0.96 -7.76
CA ILE A 81 -12.91 -0.47 -9.03
C ILE A 81 -11.80 -0.21 -10.05
N THR A 82 -10.73 0.46 -9.64
CA THR A 82 -9.56 0.73 -10.50
C THR A 82 -8.96 -0.56 -11.04
N GLN A 83 -8.75 -1.56 -10.18
CA GLN A 83 -8.19 -2.85 -10.55
C GLN A 83 -9.09 -3.59 -11.56
N TRP A 84 -10.41 -3.56 -11.35
CA TRP A 84 -11.35 -4.23 -12.24
C TRP A 84 -11.41 -3.57 -13.61
N LEU A 85 -11.51 -2.26 -13.67
CA LEU A 85 -11.55 -1.53 -14.92
C LEU A 85 -10.26 -1.69 -15.72
N ALA A 86 -9.11 -1.57 -15.06
CA ALA A 86 -7.81 -1.73 -15.70
C ALA A 86 -7.60 -3.16 -16.21
N SER A 87 -7.94 -4.18 -15.42
CA SER A 87 -7.84 -5.59 -15.80
C SER A 87 -8.79 -5.93 -16.97
N GLY A 88 -10.02 -5.41 -16.92
CA GLY A 88 -11.00 -5.60 -17.98
C GLY A 88 -10.55 -4.99 -19.29
N LEU A 89 -10.10 -3.73 -19.28
CA LEU A 89 -9.59 -3.05 -20.47
C LEU A 89 -8.36 -3.76 -21.04
N GLY A 90 -7.38 -4.06 -20.19
CA GLY A 90 -6.13 -4.72 -20.62
C GLY A 90 -6.38 -6.09 -21.23
N GLY A 91 -7.17 -6.92 -20.54
CA GLY A 91 -7.56 -8.25 -21.06
C GLY A 91 -8.32 -8.14 -22.38
N TYR A 92 -9.33 -7.28 -22.45
CA TYR A 92 -10.10 -7.09 -23.69
C TYR A 92 -9.23 -6.67 -24.88
N ILE A 93 -8.35 -5.69 -24.71
CA ILE A 93 -7.42 -5.23 -25.75
C ILE A 93 -6.50 -6.38 -26.16
N THR A 94 -5.99 -7.16 -25.21
CA THR A 94 -5.13 -8.33 -25.52
C THR A 94 -5.84 -9.33 -26.41
N GLY A 95 -7.07 -9.70 -26.08
CA GLY A 95 -7.86 -10.60 -26.91
C GLY A 95 -8.18 -10.03 -28.30
N ARG A 96 -8.52 -8.74 -28.35
CA ARG A 96 -8.90 -8.05 -29.59
C ARG A 96 -7.73 -7.79 -30.53
N MET A 97 -6.51 -7.60 -30.02
CA MET A 97 -5.32 -7.26 -30.81
C MET A 97 -4.48 -8.49 -31.22
N ARG A 98 -4.79 -9.68 -30.73
CA ARG A 98 -4.08 -10.88 -31.14
C ARG A 98 -4.34 -11.23 -32.62
N THR A 99 -3.43 -11.98 -33.20
CA THR A 99 -3.66 -12.57 -34.54
C THR A 99 -4.74 -13.64 -34.48
N LYS A 100 -5.47 -13.83 -35.57
CA LYS A 100 -6.54 -14.83 -35.67
C LYS A 100 -5.95 -16.25 -35.62
N TRP A 101 -6.51 -17.10 -34.75
CA TRP A 101 -6.12 -18.50 -34.64
C TRP A 101 -6.82 -19.34 -35.71
N VAL A 102 -6.10 -19.70 -36.77
CA VAL A 102 -6.67 -20.49 -37.89
C VAL A 102 -6.33 -21.97 -37.68
N GLY A 103 -7.33 -22.84 -37.80
CA GLY A 103 -7.15 -24.29 -37.75
C GLY A 103 -7.11 -24.88 -36.32
N LEU A 104 -7.40 -24.10 -35.31
CA LEU A 104 -7.49 -24.56 -33.91
C LEU A 104 -8.92 -24.86 -33.49
N HIS A 105 -9.08 -25.81 -32.56
CA HIS A 105 -10.36 -26.09 -31.92
C HIS A 105 -10.79 -24.93 -31.02
N THR A 106 -12.08 -24.66 -30.96
CA THR A 106 -12.65 -23.54 -30.18
C THR A 106 -12.23 -23.56 -28.69
N HIS A 107 -12.10 -24.75 -28.11
CA HIS A 107 -11.64 -24.87 -26.71
C HIS A 107 -10.19 -24.43 -26.53
N GLU A 108 -9.32 -24.74 -27.48
CA GLU A 108 -7.92 -24.32 -27.45
C GLU A 108 -7.79 -22.81 -27.64
N VAL A 109 -8.59 -22.24 -28.59
CA VAL A 109 -8.64 -20.78 -28.78
C VAL A 109 -9.07 -20.09 -27.49
N PHE A 110 -10.11 -20.58 -26.81
CA PHE A 110 -10.57 -20.03 -25.54
C PHE A 110 -9.50 -20.11 -24.45
N PHE A 111 -8.79 -21.25 -24.36
CA PHE A 111 -7.69 -21.41 -23.39
C PHE A 111 -6.56 -20.42 -23.65
N ARG A 112 -6.12 -20.29 -24.92
CA ARG A 112 -5.06 -19.34 -25.30
C ARG A 112 -5.44 -17.89 -25.01
N ASP A 113 -6.68 -17.51 -25.30
CA ASP A 113 -7.19 -16.16 -25.01
C ASP A 113 -7.20 -15.86 -23.51
N THR A 114 -7.71 -16.79 -22.70
CA THR A 114 -7.72 -16.63 -21.24
C THR A 114 -6.31 -16.59 -20.66
N ALA A 115 -5.39 -17.43 -21.16
CA ALA A 115 -3.99 -17.44 -20.76
C ALA A 115 -3.28 -16.12 -21.10
N ASN A 116 -3.49 -15.58 -22.31
CA ASN A 116 -2.94 -14.28 -22.70
C ASN A 116 -3.52 -13.14 -21.85
N GLY A 117 -4.79 -13.20 -21.46
CA GLY A 117 -5.40 -12.27 -20.51
C GLY A 117 -4.76 -12.33 -19.12
N LEU A 118 -4.48 -13.55 -18.62
CA LEU A 118 -3.77 -13.75 -17.36
C LEU A 118 -2.35 -13.18 -17.42
N LEU A 119 -1.64 -13.41 -18.53
CA LEU A 119 -0.29 -12.87 -18.72
C LEU A 119 -0.31 -11.34 -18.78
N THR A 120 -1.32 -10.73 -19.40
CA THR A 120 -1.51 -9.27 -19.42
C THR A 120 -1.66 -8.73 -18.01
N TRP A 121 -2.53 -9.33 -17.20
CA TRP A 121 -2.70 -8.97 -15.79
C TRP A 121 -1.39 -9.14 -15.01
N ALA A 122 -0.67 -10.26 -15.21
CA ALA A 122 0.58 -10.53 -14.52
C ALA A 122 1.66 -9.49 -14.86
N VAL A 123 1.83 -9.16 -16.15
CA VAL A 123 2.78 -8.11 -16.59
C VAL A 123 2.42 -6.76 -15.98
N THR A 124 1.14 -6.37 -16.05
CA THR A 124 0.68 -5.10 -15.47
C THR A 124 0.92 -5.06 -13.97
N SER A 125 0.65 -6.16 -13.26
CA SER A 125 0.84 -6.25 -11.81
C SER A 125 2.31 -6.16 -11.40
N VAL A 126 3.21 -6.84 -12.13
CA VAL A 126 4.66 -6.78 -11.86
C VAL A 126 5.21 -5.39 -12.15
N VAL A 127 4.86 -4.81 -13.31
CA VAL A 127 5.27 -3.45 -13.67
C VAL A 127 4.75 -2.43 -12.66
N GLY A 128 3.47 -2.54 -12.27
CA GLY A 128 2.88 -1.69 -11.24
C GLY A 128 3.58 -1.81 -9.89
N ALA A 129 3.92 -3.02 -9.45
CA ALA A 129 4.67 -3.24 -8.21
C ALA A 129 6.07 -2.61 -8.24
N VAL A 130 6.80 -2.71 -9.37
CA VAL A 130 8.11 -2.07 -9.54
C VAL A 130 7.99 -0.54 -9.50
N PHE A 131 6.98 0.03 -10.16
CA PHE A 131 6.73 1.48 -10.12
C PHE A 131 6.41 1.97 -8.71
N LEU A 132 5.55 1.28 -7.97
CA LEU A 132 5.21 1.62 -6.59
C LEU A 132 6.41 1.49 -5.66
N ALA A 133 7.23 0.44 -5.82
CA ALA A 133 8.45 0.26 -5.04
C ALA A 133 9.47 1.39 -5.32
N SER A 134 9.63 1.81 -6.57
CA SER A 134 10.54 2.91 -6.92
C SER A 134 10.06 4.26 -6.39
N ALA A 135 8.76 4.53 -6.44
CA ALA A 135 8.18 5.74 -5.88
C ALA A 135 8.33 5.79 -4.34
N ALA A 136 8.15 4.67 -3.65
CA ALA A 136 8.34 4.57 -2.20
C ALA A 136 9.82 4.76 -1.80
N SER A 137 10.78 4.25 -2.58
CA SER A 137 12.21 4.37 -2.28
C SER A 137 12.73 5.81 -2.43
N SER A 138 12.17 6.61 -3.34
CA SER A 138 12.53 8.02 -3.51
C SER A 138 12.12 8.88 -2.31
N LEU A 139 11.12 8.47 -1.54
CA LEU A 139 10.65 9.17 -0.34
C LEU A 139 11.46 8.81 0.94
N VAL A 140 12.14 7.68 0.96
CA VAL A 140 12.82 7.16 2.18
C VAL A 140 14.35 7.19 2.07
N GLY A 141 14.95 7.62 0.93
CA GLY A 141 16.39 7.87 0.80
C GLY A 141 17.28 6.66 1.12
N GLY A 142 16.98 5.45 0.59
CA GLY A 142 17.81 4.29 0.84
C GLY A 142 17.65 3.15 -0.17
N THR A 143 18.73 2.84 -0.88
CA THR A 143 18.81 1.86 -1.98
C THR A 143 18.88 0.38 -1.57
N ALA A 144 18.73 0.03 -0.28
CA ALA A 144 19.03 -1.33 0.22
C ALA A 144 17.82 -2.24 0.49
N SER A 145 16.57 -1.78 0.29
CA SER A 145 15.38 -2.52 0.73
C SER A 145 14.37 -2.88 -0.36
N MET A 146 14.79 -2.92 -1.64
CA MET A 146 13.86 -3.10 -2.77
C MET A 146 13.06 -4.41 -2.77
N VAL A 147 13.58 -5.50 -2.23
CA VAL A 147 12.93 -6.82 -2.33
C VAL A 147 11.98 -7.11 -1.15
N SER A 148 12.30 -6.61 0.04
CA SER A 148 11.44 -6.78 1.22
C SER A 148 10.22 -5.86 1.23
N ASN A 149 10.23 -4.77 0.43
CA ASN A 149 9.17 -3.77 0.40
C ASN A 149 8.06 -4.05 -0.62
N VAL A 150 8.21 -5.00 -1.54
CA VAL A 150 7.15 -5.31 -2.51
C VAL A 150 5.92 -5.91 -1.82
N ALA A 151 6.10 -6.73 -0.80
CA ALA A 151 4.98 -7.23 0.01
C ALA A 151 4.50 -6.20 1.06
N GLY A 152 5.39 -5.33 1.54
CA GLY A 152 5.08 -4.27 2.50
C GLY A 152 4.61 -2.96 1.86
N GLY A 153 4.96 -2.70 0.61
CA GLY A 153 4.69 -1.43 -0.08
C GLY A 153 3.22 -1.15 -0.36
N ALA A 154 2.42 -2.19 -0.56
CA ALA A 154 0.96 -2.04 -0.66
C ALA A 154 0.33 -1.61 0.68
N ALA A 155 0.90 -2.07 1.80
CA ALA A 155 0.50 -1.66 3.15
C ALA A 155 1.08 -0.28 3.53
N ALA A 156 2.29 0.06 3.06
CA ALA A 156 2.95 1.33 3.32
C ALA A 156 2.33 2.52 2.57
N GLY A 157 1.81 2.32 1.35
CA GLY A 157 1.09 3.35 0.61
C GLY A 157 -0.16 3.85 1.33
N ALA A 158 -0.84 2.97 2.05
CA ALA A 158 -2.00 3.33 2.87
C ALA A 158 -1.60 4.01 4.18
N SER A 159 -0.46 3.64 4.79
CA SER A 159 0.03 4.24 6.02
C SER A 159 0.66 5.62 5.78
N GLN A 160 1.26 5.87 4.62
CA GLN A 160 1.83 7.18 4.28
C GLN A 160 0.77 8.25 4.04
N GLY A 161 -0.42 7.89 3.52
CA GLY A 161 -1.56 8.81 3.49
C GLY A 161 -2.00 9.27 4.87
N MET A 162 -1.87 8.41 5.88
CA MET A 162 -2.18 8.75 7.28
C MET A 162 -1.06 9.52 7.97
N THR A 163 0.21 9.25 7.70
CA THR A 163 1.35 9.97 8.30
C THR A 163 1.55 11.35 7.71
N GLN A 164 1.23 11.59 6.44
CA GLN A 164 1.23 12.94 5.87
C GLN A 164 0.11 13.83 6.43
N ALA A 165 -1.03 13.26 6.79
CA ALA A 165 -2.09 13.99 7.49
C ALA A 165 -1.70 14.36 8.94
N ALA A 166 -0.76 13.62 9.55
CA ALA A 166 -0.26 13.86 10.91
C ALA A 166 1.08 14.63 10.95
N GLY A 167 1.76 14.84 9.82
CA GLY A 167 3.18 15.22 9.76
C GLY A 167 3.53 16.50 9.04
N GLN A 168 2.61 17.44 8.82
CA GLN A 168 2.98 18.80 8.35
C GLN A 168 3.20 19.76 9.51
N SER A 169 4.15 19.47 10.36
CA SER A 169 4.85 20.49 11.11
C SER A 169 6.33 20.08 11.14
N GLY A 170 7.14 20.80 10.36
CA GLY A 170 8.58 20.63 10.29
C GLY A 170 9.25 21.00 11.62
N SER A 171 9.21 20.06 12.53
CA SER A 171 10.02 20.03 13.76
C SER A 171 10.39 18.57 13.96
N ALA A 172 11.65 18.29 14.30
CA ALA A 172 12.08 16.99 14.81
C ALA A 172 11.02 16.46 15.76
N PRO A 173 10.76 15.12 15.84
CA PRO A 173 9.81 14.60 16.80
C PRO A 173 10.20 15.15 18.16
N SER A 174 9.44 16.14 18.65
CA SER A 174 9.59 16.67 20.00
C SER A 174 9.42 15.45 20.89
N ASP A 175 10.48 15.12 21.64
CA ASP A 175 10.45 14.05 22.62
C ASP A 175 9.19 14.26 23.48
N PRO A 176 8.17 13.39 23.35
CA PRO A 176 6.93 13.58 24.09
C PRO A 176 7.16 13.65 25.59
N THR A 177 8.25 13.02 26.07
CA THR A 177 8.69 13.06 27.46
C THR A 177 9.19 14.43 27.85
N GLY A 178 9.81 15.18 26.94
CA GLY A 178 10.28 16.55 27.21
C GLY A 178 9.16 17.49 27.64
N TYR A 179 7.99 17.41 27.01
CA TYR A 179 6.82 18.21 27.38
C TYR A 179 6.35 17.90 28.82
N PHE A 180 6.29 16.61 29.19
CA PHE A 180 5.86 16.19 30.53
C PHE A 180 6.88 16.63 31.61
N VAL A 181 8.18 16.52 31.32
CA VAL A 181 9.23 17.03 32.19
C VAL A 181 9.11 18.54 32.35
N ASP A 182 8.93 19.29 31.27
CA ASP A 182 8.77 20.74 31.36
C ASP A 182 7.51 21.15 32.15
N SER A 183 6.44 20.37 32.08
CA SER A 183 5.23 20.61 32.84
C SER A 183 5.40 20.41 34.35
N LEU A 184 6.26 19.45 34.77
CA LEU A 184 6.60 19.24 36.16
C LEU A 184 7.27 20.47 36.78
N PHE A 185 8.19 21.11 36.05
CA PHE A 185 9.01 22.23 36.55
C PHE A 185 8.45 23.60 36.15
N ARG A 186 7.21 23.68 35.65
CA ARG A 186 6.57 24.98 35.37
C ARG A 186 6.32 25.75 36.69
N THR A 187 6.77 27.00 36.74
CA THR A 187 6.59 27.89 37.89
C THR A 187 6.16 29.28 37.43
N ASP A 188 5.42 29.98 38.29
CA ASP A 188 4.99 31.37 38.03
C ASP A 188 6.13 32.38 38.20
N HIS A 189 7.24 31.95 38.85
CA HIS A 189 8.44 32.76 39.11
C HIS A 189 9.68 32.08 38.51
N PRO A 190 9.88 32.12 37.19
CA PRO A 190 11.04 31.49 36.57
C PRO A 190 12.34 32.18 37.02
N ASN A 191 13.27 31.38 37.59
CA ASN A 191 14.59 31.86 37.92
C ASN A 191 15.55 31.59 36.76
N PRO A 192 16.03 32.63 36.05
CA PRO A 192 16.90 32.46 34.90
C PRO A 192 18.28 31.87 35.22
N ASN A 193 18.70 31.92 36.51
CA ASN A 193 20.00 31.42 36.96
C ASN A 193 19.95 30.01 37.56
N ALA A 194 18.77 29.36 37.62
CA ALA A 194 18.68 28.00 38.12
C ALA A 194 19.12 27.01 37.02
N SER A 195 20.21 26.28 37.23
CA SER A 195 20.61 25.17 36.36
C SER A 195 19.58 24.03 36.50
N ALA A 196 18.51 24.10 35.68
CA ALA A 196 17.43 23.13 35.71
C ALA A 196 17.74 21.87 34.85
N GLY A 197 18.87 21.86 34.18
CA GLY A 197 19.20 20.82 33.19
C GLY A 197 19.30 19.41 33.79
N ASP A 198 20.04 19.29 34.88
CA ASP A 198 20.28 17.99 35.54
C ASP A 198 19.00 17.40 36.15
N ALA A 199 18.22 18.23 36.84
CA ALA A 199 16.95 17.81 37.43
C ALA A 199 15.92 17.40 36.38
N ARG A 200 15.87 18.10 35.25
CA ARG A 200 14.99 17.74 34.11
C ARG A 200 15.44 16.43 33.47
N ALA A 201 16.74 16.25 33.23
CA ALA A 201 17.27 15.03 32.67
C ALA A 201 17.04 13.81 33.57
N GLU A 202 17.18 13.99 34.89
CA GLU A 202 16.89 12.96 35.88
C GLU A 202 15.40 12.61 35.93
N SER A 203 14.53 13.61 36.01
CA SER A 203 13.08 13.41 35.96
C SER A 203 12.63 12.74 34.67
N GLY A 204 13.22 13.09 33.52
CA GLY A 204 12.97 12.42 32.24
C GLY A 204 13.32 10.93 32.29
N ARG A 205 14.46 10.56 32.88
CA ARG A 205 14.85 9.14 33.02
C ARG A 205 13.90 8.38 33.94
N ILE A 206 13.47 9.00 35.04
CA ILE A 206 12.52 8.38 35.98
C ILE A 206 11.16 8.17 35.30
N LEU A 207 10.63 9.18 34.61
CA LEU A 207 9.40 9.05 33.84
C LEU A 207 9.48 7.96 32.76
N LEU A 208 10.54 7.95 31.93
CA LEU A 208 10.76 6.92 30.92
C LEU A 208 10.83 5.51 31.52
N ASN A 209 11.49 5.36 32.68
CA ASN A 209 11.53 4.06 33.36
C ASN A 209 10.15 3.64 33.88
N GLY A 210 9.37 4.58 34.42
CA GLY A 210 7.99 4.34 34.85
C GLY A 210 7.08 3.91 33.67
N MET A 211 7.22 4.58 32.51
CA MET A 211 6.51 4.20 31.28
C MET A 211 6.89 2.79 30.82
N HIS A 212 8.19 2.49 30.74
CA HIS A 212 8.67 1.19 30.28
C HIS A 212 8.13 0.04 31.14
N ASN A 213 8.06 0.24 32.46
CA ASN A 213 7.57 -0.75 33.41
C ASN A 213 6.04 -0.72 33.62
N GLY A 214 5.33 0.22 32.98
CA GLY A 214 3.86 0.38 33.09
C GLY A 214 3.38 0.97 34.45
N THR A 215 4.24 1.03 35.45
CA THR A 215 3.94 1.61 36.77
C THR A 215 5.18 2.32 37.35
N MET A 216 4.96 3.50 37.92
CA MET A 216 6.03 4.21 38.62
C MET A 216 6.17 3.66 40.05
N PRO A 217 7.38 3.26 40.49
CA PRO A 217 7.64 2.86 41.87
C PRO A 217 7.28 3.99 42.82
N ALA A 218 6.75 3.65 44.03
CA ALA A 218 6.36 4.64 45.03
C ALA A 218 7.53 5.51 45.45
N GLY A 219 8.74 4.93 45.55
CA GLY A 219 9.96 5.69 45.88
C GLY A 219 10.31 6.75 44.84
N ASP A 220 10.21 6.41 43.55
CA ASP A 220 10.47 7.34 42.46
C ASP A 220 9.45 8.47 42.41
N LYS A 221 8.19 8.17 42.69
CA LYS A 221 7.11 9.17 42.79
C LYS A 221 7.39 10.16 43.93
N THR A 222 7.74 9.64 45.12
CA THR A 222 8.07 10.48 46.29
C THR A 222 9.28 11.36 46.01
N TYR A 223 10.32 10.79 45.40
CA TYR A 223 11.52 11.54 45.04
C TYR A 223 11.21 12.65 44.01
N LEU A 224 10.46 12.35 42.96
CA LEU A 224 10.02 13.36 41.97
C LEU A 224 9.24 14.49 42.63
N SER A 225 8.32 14.16 43.54
CA SER A 225 7.53 15.17 44.27
C SER A 225 8.41 16.09 45.09
N GLN A 226 9.41 15.54 45.81
CA GLN A 226 10.39 16.32 46.55
C GLN A 226 11.24 17.23 45.66
N LEU A 227 11.66 16.68 44.49
CA LEU A 227 12.46 17.43 43.52
C LEU A 227 11.65 18.58 42.90
N VAL A 228 10.38 18.35 42.58
CA VAL A 228 9.45 19.37 42.06
C VAL A 228 9.19 20.43 43.11
N ALA A 229 8.89 20.05 44.37
CA ALA A 229 8.69 21.00 45.48
C ALA A 229 9.91 21.90 45.67
N ALA A 230 11.12 21.31 45.76
CA ALA A 230 12.37 22.04 45.93
C ALA A 230 12.69 23.03 44.81
N ARG A 231 12.28 22.72 43.56
CA ARG A 231 12.60 23.52 42.37
C ARG A 231 11.53 24.54 42.00
N THR A 232 10.28 24.30 42.35
CA THR A 232 9.15 25.18 42.00
C THR A 232 8.65 26.02 43.12
N GLY A 233 9.04 25.70 44.38
CA GLY A 233 8.55 26.37 45.58
C GLY A 233 7.13 25.97 46.00
N LEU A 234 6.58 24.91 45.40
CA LEU A 234 5.28 24.36 45.77
C LEU A 234 5.33 23.66 47.13
N SER A 235 4.17 23.58 47.78
CA SER A 235 4.01 22.68 48.93
C SER A 235 4.24 21.22 48.52
N GLN A 236 4.67 20.36 49.43
CA GLN A 236 4.86 18.94 49.15
C GLN A 236 3.57 18.28 48.60
N ALA A 237 2.42 18.65 49.16
CA ALA A 237 1.12 18.13 48.71
C ALA A 237 0.77 18.58 47.27
N ASP A 238 1.04 19.83 46.92
CA ASP A 238 0.82 20.34 45.57
C ASP A 238 1.79 19.73 44.55
N ALA A 239 3.03 19.50 44.96
CA ALA A 239 4.03 18.82 44.13
C ALA A 239 3.65 17.35 43.89
N GLU A 240 3.17 16.62 44.90
CA GLU A 240 2.65 15.25 44.73
C GLU A 240 1.47 15.20 43.75
N LYS A 241 0.51 16.12 43.92
CA LYS A 241 -0.63 16.22 43.02
C LYS A 241 -0.19 16.50 41.55
N ARG A 242 0.77 17.41 41.36
CA ARG A 242 1.31 17.73 40.03
C ARG A 242 1.98 16.51 39.39
N VAL A 243 2.76 15.76 40.16
CA VAL A 243 3.40 14.52 39.68
C VAL A 243 2.34 13.49 39.29
N ASP A 244 1.28 13.33 40.10
CA ASP A 244 0.17 12.44 39.77
C ASP A 244 -0.57 12.84 38.49
N ASP A 245 -0.86 14.13 38.36
CA ASP A 245 -1.53 14.68 37.18
C ASP A 245 -0.68 14.44 35.90
N VAL A 246 0.64 14.63 35.99
CA VAL A 246 1.55 14.40 34.87
C VAL A 246 1.64 12.92 34.54
N ILE A 247 1.77 12.02 35.51
CA ILE A 247 1.76 10.57 35.26
C ILE A 247 0.45 10.13 34.64
N ALA A 248 -0.68 10.68 35.08
CA ALA A 248 -1.99 10.36 34.49
C ALA A 248 -2.10 10.84 33.04
N GLN A 249 -1.61 12.04 32.72
CA GLN A 249 -1.57 12.57 31.36
C GLN A 249 -0.65 11.75 30.44
N GLU A 250 0.51 11.35 30.94
CA GLU A 250 1.48 10.50 30.23
C GLU A 250 0.86 9.14 29.88
N LYS A 251 0.23 8.46 30.84
CA LYS A 251 -0.49 7.20 30.62
C LYS A 251 -1.62 7.35 29.60
N ALA A 252 -2.36 8.45 29.67
CA ALA A 252 -3.41 8.73 28.70
C ALA A 252 -2.86 8.97 27.28
N ALA A 253 -1.72 9.65 27.16
CA ALA A 253 -1.03 9.85 25.89
C ALA A 253 -0.51 8.52 25.33
N GLU A 254 0.14 7.70 26.14
CA GLU A 254 0.61 6.36 25.77
C GLU A 254 -0.55 5.47 25.27
N LEU A 255 -1.67 5.46 26.00
CA LEU A 255 -2.84 4.70 25.59
C LEU A 255 -3.37 5.15 24.21
N LYS A 256 -3.42 6.46 23.95
CA LYS A 256 -3.80 6.99 22.65
C LYS A 256 -2.85 6.56 21.53
N VAL A 257 -1.53 6.58 21.79
CA VAL A 257 -0.53 6.10 20.82
C VAL A 257 -0.71 4.61 20.54
N ARG A 258 -0.90 3.79 21.56
CA ARG A 258 -1.16 2.34 21.40
C ARG A 258 -2.46 2.08 20.64
N GLN A 259 -3.53 2.82 20.93
CA GLN A 259 -4.81 2.72 20.20
C GLN A 259 -4.65 3.13 18.73
N ALA A 260 -3.91 4.21 18.45
CA ALA A 260 -3.63 4.64 17.08
C ALA A 260 -2.79 3.60 16.32
N ALA A 261 -1.77 3.02 16.95
CA ALA A 261 -0.94 1.97 16.38
C ALA A 261 -1.75 0.69 16.10
N ASP A 262 -2.64 0.28 17.01
CA ASP A 262 -3.52 -0.89 16.80
C ASP A 262 -4.54 -0.63 15.68
N ALA A 263 -5.11 0.56 15.62
CA ALA A 263 -6.01 0.97 14.54
C ALA A 263 -5.28 0.97 13.18
N ALA A 264 -4.06 1.50 13.12
CA ALA A 264 -3.23 1.50 11.92
C ALA A 264 -2.88 0.07 11.47
N ARG A 265 -2.50 -0.80 12.41
CA ARG A 265 -2.22 -2.21 12.15
C ARG A 265 -3.44 -2.94 11.58
N LYS A 266 -4.63 -2.74 12.19
CA LYS A 266 -5.88 -3.34 11.72
C LYS A 266 -6.25 -2.83 10.32
N ALA A 267 -6.15 -1.52 10.09
CA ALA A 267 -6.41 -0.92 8.78
C ALA A 267 -5.46 -1.49 7.71
N GLY A 268 -4.17 -1.63 8.01
CA GLY A 268 -3.19 -2.24 7.12
C GLY A 268 -3.50 -3.71 6.80
N ALA A 269 -3.90 -4.50 7.79
CA ALA A 269 -4.29 -5.89 7.59
C ALA A 269 -5.53 -6.02 6.68
N TYR A 270 -6.57 -5.24 6.92
CA TYR A 270 -7.76 -5.23 6.06
C TYR A 270 -7.43 -4.81 4.63
N LEU A 271 -6.64 -3.75 4.47
CA LEU A 271 -6.24 -3.27 3.15
C LEU A 271 -5.45 -4.35 2.38
N SER A 272 -4.53 -5.06 3.03
CA SER A 272 -3.76 -6.14 2.40
C SER A 272 -4.65 -7.28 1.92
N ILE A 273 -5.65 -7.68 2.73
CA ILE A 273 -6.60 -8.74 2.36
C ILE A 273 -7.47 -8.28 1.18
N PHE A 274 -8.02 -7.07 1.25
CA PHE A 274 -8.85 -6.53 0.15
C PHE A 274 -8.04 -6.38 -1.14
N LEU A 275 -6.79 -5.95 -1.06
CA LEU A 275 -5.91 -5.83 -2.23
C LEU A 275 -5.64 -7.20 -2.85
N ALA A 276 -5.31 -8.22 -2.04
CA ALA A 276 -5.08 -9.58 -2.52
C ALA A 276 -6.32 -10.16 -3.22
N LEU A 277 -7.50 -10.02 -2.60
CA LEU A 277 -8.78 -10.44 -3.21
C LEU A 277 -9.07 -9.67 -4.50
N SER A 278 -8.86 -8.36 -4.50
CA SER A 278 -9.05 -7.53 -5.70
C SER A 278 -8.12 -7.94 -6.83
N MET A 279 -6.87 -8.27 -6.53
CA MET A 279 -5.91 -8.77 -7.52
C MET A 279 -6.35 -10.11 -8.11
N LEU A 280 -6.82 -11.07 -7.29
CA LEU A 280 -7.33 -12.36 -7.78
C LEU A 280 -8.56 -12.19 -8.68
N ILE A 281 -9.50 -11.33 -8.29
CA ILE A 281 -10.66 -11.01 -9.11
C ILE A 281 -10.22 -10.29 -10.39
N GLY A 282 -9.24 -9.39 -10.32
CA GLY A 282 -8.66 -8.73 -11.49
C GLY A 282 -8.05 -9.70 -12.49
N ALA A 283 -7.35 -10.74 -12.02
CA ALA A 283 -6.85 -11.82 -12.88
C ALA A 283 -7.99 -12.53 -13.63
N PHE A 284 -9.05 -12.89 -12.91
CA PHE A 284 -10.23 -13.51 -13.50
C PHE A 284 -10.92 -12.61 -14.53
N ILE A 285 -11.07 -11.33 -14.21
CA ILE A 285 -11.65 -10.34 -15.13
C ILE A 285 -10.80 -10.20 -16.40
N ALA A 286 -9.47 -10.15 -16.28
CA ALA A 286 -8.58 -10.08 -17.43
C ALA A 286 -8.70 -11.31 -18.34
N CYS A 287 -8.79 -12.53 -17.75
CA CYS A 287 -9.01 -13.77 -18.48
C CYS A 287 -10.33 -13.74 -19.28
N THR A 288 -11.43 -13.39 -18.62
CA THR A 288 -12.75 -13.35 -19.26
C THR A 288 -12.87 -12.25 -20.31
N ALA A 289 -12.30 -11.09 -20.02
CA ALA A 289 -12.28 -9.96 -20.97
C ALA A 289 -11.43 -10.29 -22.21
N ALA A 290 -10.30 -10.99 -22.06
CA ALA A 290 -9.48 -11.43 -23.18
C ALA A 290 -10.20 -12.47 -24.06
N ALA A 291 -10.88 -13.44 -23.44
CA ALA A 291 -11.70 -14.39 -24.18
C ALA A 291 -12.84 -13.69 -24.95
N LEU A 292 -13.48 -12.67 -24.35
CA LEU A 292 -14.50 -11.87 -25.02
C LEU A 292 -13.93 -11.08 -26.20
N GLY A 293 -12.80 -10.40 -25.99
CA GLY A 293 -12.11 -9.65 -27.05
C GLY A 293 -11.65 -10.55 -28.20
N GLY A 294 -11.14 -11.75 -27.87
CA GLY A 294 -10.74 -12.78 -28.85
C GLY A 294 -11.91 -13.31 -29.67
N ARG A 295 -13.05 -13.62 -29.06
CA ARG A 295 -14.26 -14.00 -29.76
C ARG A 295 -14.72 -12.94 -30.76
N GLN A 296 -14.80 -11.69 -30.32
CA GLN A 296 -15.15 -10.58 -31.19
C GLN A 296 -14.12 -10.36 -32.33
N ARG A 297 -12.84 -10.69 -32.10
CA ARG A 297 -11.78 -10.65 -33.11
C ARG A 297 -12.01 -11.69 -34.20
N ASP A 298 -12.53 -12.87 -33.85
CA ASP A 298 -12.74 -13.99 -34.76
C ASP A 298 -14.06 -13.88 -35.55
N GLU A 299 -15.05 -13.15 -35.04
CA GLU A 299 -16.35 -12.89 -35.69
C GLU A 299 -16.24 -11.87 -36.83
N TYR A 300 -15.26 -10.99 -36.80
CA TYR A 300 -15.01 -9.96 -37.82
C TYR A 300 -13.62 -10.14 -38.47
#